data_174fe51c367a98e2428af962a77d30bf
#
_entry.id   174fe51c367a98e2428af962a77d30bf
#
_cell.length_a   1.000
_cell.length_b   1.000
_cell.length_c   1.000
_cell.angle_alpha   90.00
_cell.angle_beta   90.00
_cell.angle_gamma   90.00
#
_symmetry.space_group_name_H-M   'P 1'
#
loop_
_entity.id
_entity.type
_entity.pdbx_description
1 polymer ?
#
loop_
_entity_poly.entity_id
_entity_poly.type
_entity_poly.pdbx_seq_one_letter_code
_entity_poly.pdbx_strand_id
1 'polypeptide(L)'
;MGEHHIALRWSDGGKPFTYETYPREHEIVFKGGQSMIASASPVYRGDGVHGDPEDLLVAALSSCHMLSFLAICAKKRITVQSYEDDAVGFLENDGGKLWVTRVILRPRIVASADNHAQEPLHHLAHEHCFIANSVKTAVKVEPR
;
A
#
# COMPACT_ATOMS: atom_id res chain seq x y z
N MET A 1 18.19 -1.88 11.59
CA MET A 1 17.09 -0.91 11.77
C MET A 1 17.46 0.37 11.05
N GLY A 2 16.50 1.10 10.57
CA GLY A 2 16.76 2.26 9.73
C GLY A 2 15.77 3.38 9.93
N GLU A 3 16.17 4.58 9.53
CA GLU A 3 15.31 5.73 9.43
C GLU A 3 14.76 5.83 8.00
N HIS A 4 13.51 6.24 7.88
CA HIS A 4 12.82 6.38 6.60
C HIS A 4 12.31 7.81 6.48
N HIS A 5 12.75 8.52 5.46
CA HIS A 5 12.48 9.93 5.27
C HIS A 5 11.72 10.16 3.96
N ILE A 6 10.76 11.05 4.00
CA ILE A 6 10.11 11.66 2.84
C ILE A 6 10.08 13.18 3.03
N ALA A 7 9.97 13.93 1.95
CA ALA A 7 9.58 15.32 1.96
C ALA A 7 8.19 15.46 1.35
N LEU A 8 7.37 16.31 1.94
CA LEU A 8 6.03 16.61 1.46
C LEU A 8 5.96 18.09 1.11
N ARG A 9 5.42 18.42 -0.08
CA ARG A 9 5.30 19.80 -0.55
C ARG A 9 3.90 20.04 -1.08
N TRP A 10 3.31 21.14 -0.63
CA TRP A 10 2.03 21.63 -1.11
C TRP A 10 2.07 23.15 -1.20
N SER A 11 1.38 23.70 -2.17
CA SER A 11 1.10 25.13 -2.25
C SER A 11 -0.31 25.36 -2.79
N ASP A 12 -0.87 26.52 -2.54
CA ASP A 12 -2.20 26.87 -3.03
C ASP A 12 -2.26 27.10 -4.54
N GLY A 13 -1.09 27.21 -5.19
CA GLY A 13 -1.00 27.44 -6.64
C GLY A 13 -1.62 28.77 -7.09
N GLY A 14 -1.76 29.73 -6.18
CA GLY A 14 -2.43 31.01 -6.45
C GLY A 14 -3.95 30.92 -6.43
N LYS A 15 -4.53 29.79 -6.03
CA LYS A 15 -5.99 29.61 -5.91
C LYS A 15 -6.48 30.11 -4.55
N PRO A 16 -7.76 30.56 -4.46
CA PRO A 16 -8.36 30.92 -3.16
C PRO A 16 -8.31 29.74 -2.19
N PHE A 17 -7.96 30.01 -0.94
CA PHE A 17 -7.92 28.98 0.10
C PHE A 17 -9.26 28.89 0.82
N THR A 18 -10.18 28.15 0.21
CA THR A 18 -11.43 27.73 0.83
C THR A 18 -11.53 26.21 0.73
N TYR A 19 -12.40 25.59 1.52
CA TYR A 19 -12.59 24.14 1.45
C TYR A 19 -12.94 23.66 0.03
N GLU A 20 -13.71 24.46 -0.71
CA GLU A 20 -14.16 24.13 -2.06
C GLU A 20 -13.07 24.32 -3.12
N THR A 21 -12.07 25.16 -2.87
CA THR A 21 -11.17 25.64 -3.93
C THR A 21 -9.71 25.27 -3.75
N TYR A 22 -9.23 25.03 -2.52
CA TYR A 22 -7.81 24.71 -2.38
C TYR A 22 -7.46 23.38 -3.09
N PRO A 23 -6.34 23.31 -3.80
CA PRO A 23 -5.92 22.09 -4.48
C PRO A 23 -5.53 21.00 -3.47
N ARG A 24 -5.87 19.74 -3.78
CA ARG A 24 -5.48 18.58 -2.97
C ARG A 24 -4.19 17.93 -3.45
N GLU A 25 -3.78 18.26 -4.65
CA GLU A 25 -2.55 17.75 -5.25
C GLU A 25 -1.33 18.24 -4.45
N HIS A 26 -0.45 17.33 -4.17
CA HIS A 26 0.79 17.58 -3.43
C HIS A 26 1.88 16.64 -3.91
N GLU A 27 3.13 17.00 -3.65
CA GLU A 27 4.28 16.22 -4.05
C GLU A 27 4.86 15.47 -2.86
N ILE A 28 5.10 14.18 -3.05
CA ILE A 28 5.83 13.33 -2.11
C ILE A 28 7.19 13.01 -2.74
N VAL A 29 8.27 13.36 -2.06
CA VAL A 29 9.65 13.10 -2.52
C VAL A 29 10.28 12.04 -1.63
N PHE A 30 10.71 10.96 -2.25
CA PHE A 30 11.39 9.85 -1.58
C PHE A 30 12.91 10.05 -1.55
N LYS A 31 13.60 9.21 -0.79
CA LYS A 31 15.06 9.17 -0.81
C LYS A 31 15.58 8.99 -2.26
N GLY A 32 16.63 9.64 -2.60
CA GLY A 32 17.22 9.60 -3.95
C GLY A 32 16.54 10.53 -4.95
N GLY A 33 15.56 11.34 -4.54
CA GLY A 33 14.92 12.36 -5.37
C GLY A 33 13.75 11.89 -6.23
N GLN A 34 13.39 10.61 -6.18
CA GLN A 34 12.17 10.14 -6.83
C GLN A 34 10.95 10.80 -6.19
N SER A 35 10.03 11.31 -7.00
CA SER A 35 8.81 11.93 -6.50
C SER A 35 7.57 11.42 -7.19
N MET A 36 6.44 11.63 -6.53
CA MET A 36 5.11 11.39 -7.08
C MET A 36 4.16 12.50 -6.66
N ILE A 37 3.16 12.76 -7.50
CA ILE A 37 2.01 13.60 -7.13
C ILE A 37 0.95 12.69 -6.53
N ALA A 38 0.42 13.10 -5.39
CA ALA A 38 -0.72 12.48 -4.73
C ALA A 38 -1.83 13.52 -4.55
N SER A 39 -3.04 13.05 -4.30
CA SER A 39 -4.20 13.90 -4.07
C SER A 39 -5.00 13.37 -2.89
N ALA A 40 -6.27 13.69 -2.82
CA ALA A 40 -7.23 13.12 -1.90
C ALA A 40 -8.24 12.26 -2.68
N SER A 41 -8.98 11.43 -1.98
CA SER A 41 -10.13 10.74 -2.57
C SER A 41 -11.12 11.76 -3.20
N PRO A 42 -11.76 11.43 -4.32
CA PRO A 42 -12.75 12.32 -4.96
C PRO A 42 -13.88 12.77 -4.02
N VAL A 43 -14.27 11.93 -3.05
CA VAL A 43 -15.25 12.30 -2.01
C VAL A 43 -14.77 13.50 -1.19
N TYR A 44 -13.46 13.66 -1.06
CA TYR A 44 -12.81 14.79 -0.36
C TYR A 44 -12.21 15.80 -1.34
N ARG A 45 -12.80 15.91 -2.54
CA ARG A 45 -12.44 16.87 -3.61
C ARG A 45 -11.07 16.65 -4.22
N GLY A 46 -10.56 15.44 -4.18
CA GLY A 46 -9.41 15.02 -4.95
C GLY A 46 -9.73 14.92 -6.44
N ASP A 47 -8.69 14.82 -7.27
CA ASP A 47 -8.83 14.86 -8.73
C ASP A 47 -9.27 13.53 -9.37
N GLY A 48 -9.28 12.43 -8.62
CA GLY A 48 -9.64 11.09 -9.12
C GLY A 48 -8.62 10.48 -10.09
N VAL A 49 -7.47 11.12 -10.25
CA VAL A 49 -6.40 10.68 -11.16
C VAL A 49 -5.18 10.19 -10.37
N HIS A 50 -4.75 10.97 -9.39
CA HIS A 50 -3.60 10.63 -8.55
C HIS A 50 -4.03 9.79 -7.34
N GLY A 51 -3.13 8.95 -6.88
CA GLY A 51 -3.35 8.16 -5.67
C GLY A 51 -3.55 9.04 -4.43
N ASP A 52 -4.36 8.56 -3.50
CA ASP A 52 -4.64 9.22 -2.24
C ASP A 52 -3.89 8.54 -1.07
N PRO A 53 -3.96 9.07 0.16
CA PRO A 53 -3.28 8.45 1.30
C PRO A 53 -3.71 7.01 1.59
N GLU A 54 -4.97 6.68 1.34
CA GLU A 54 -5.49 5.32 1.51
C GLU A 54 -4.87 4.36 0.49
N ASP A 55 -4.72 4.79 -0.77
CA ASP A 55 -4.01 4.05 -1.80
C ASP A 55 -2.54 3.82 -1.42
N LEU A 56 -1.88 4.83 -0.84
CA LEU A 56 -0.50 4.71 -0.38
C LEU A 56 -0.35 3.70 0.75
N LEU A 57 -1.31 3.64 1.66
CA LEU A 57 -1.32 2.63 2.71
C LEU A 57 -1.48 1.22 2.13
N VAL A 58 -2.42 1.04 1.19
CA VAL A 58 -2.63 -0.24 0.50
C VAL A 58 -1.37 -0.64 -0.27
N ALA A 59 -0.75 0.30 -0.98
CA ALA A 59 0.49 0.06 -1.71
C ALA A 59 1.64 -0.35 -0.78
N ALA A 60 1.77 0.30 0.37
CA ALA A 60 2.79 -0.05 1.36
C ALA A 60 2.60 -1.49 1.90
N LEU A 61 1.36 -1.87 2.22
CA LEU A 61 1.03 -3.21 2.68
C LEU A 61 1.29 -4.28 1.61
N SER A 62 0.84 -4.04 0.38
CA SER A 62 1.06 -4.94 -0.74
C SER A 62 2.54 -5.11 -1.05
N SER A 63 3.28 -4.02 -1.16
CA SER A 63 4.72 -4.04 -1.43
C SER A 63 5.51 -4.76 -0.34
N CYS A 64 5.21 -4.50 0.92
CA CYS A 64 5.91 -5.13 2.04
C CYS A 64 5.64 -6.64 2.10
N HIS A 65 4.39 -7.07 1.87
CA HIS A 65 4.04 -8.48 1.81
C HIS A 65 4.78 -9.19 0.67
N MET A 66 4.78 -8.59 -0.54
CA MET A 66 5.53 -9.12 -1.68
C MET A 66 7.01 -9.32 -1.35
N LEU A 67 7.67 -8.29 -0.81
CA LEU A 67 9.09 -8.37 -0.49
C LEU A 67 9.38 -9.44 0.56
N SER A 68 8.53 -9.58 1.57
CA SER A 68 8.63 -10.64 2.58
C SER A 68 8.47 -12.03 1.95
N PHE A 69 7.47 -12.18 1.09
CA PHE A 69 7.22 -13.43 0.36
C PHE A 69 8.41 -13.83 -0.52
N LEU A 70 8.92 -12.89 -1.31
CA LEU A 70 10.07 -13.13 -2.19
C LEU A 70 11.32 -13.52 -1.40
N ALA A 71 11.58 -12.85 -0.28
CA ALA A 71 12.72 -13.18 0.58
C ALA A 71 12.62 -14.59 1.16
N ILE A 72 11.43 -15.00 1.59
CA ILE A 72 11.16 -16.34 2.11
C ILE A 72 11.36 -17.38 1.01
N CYS A 73 10.79 -17.16 -0.18
CA CYS A 73 10.96 -18.05 -1.32
C CYS A 73 12.43 -18.21 -1.68
N ALA A 74 13.18 -17.12 -1.78
CA ALA A 74 14.61 -17.18 -2.11
C ALA A 74 15.41 -17.99 -1.09
N LYS A 75 15.17 -17.79 0.21
CA LYS A 75 15.81 -18.57 1.28
C LYS A 75 15.46 -20.05 1.21
N LYS A 76 14.27 -20.38 0.77
CA LYS A 76 13.80 -21.78 0.58
C LYS A 76 14.15 -22.35 -0.80
N ARG A 77 14.90 -21.62 -1.64
CA ARG A 77 15.27 -22.01 -2.99
C ARG A 77 14.06 -22.27 -3.90
N ILE A 78 12.98 -21.53 -3.67
CA ILE A 78 11.80 -21.49 -4.53
C ILE A 78 11.99 -20.32 -5.49
N THR A 79 11.97 -20.58 -6.78
CA THR A 79 12.09 -19.54 -7.80
C THR A 79 10.73 -18.91 -8.03
N VAL A 80 10.64 -17.60 -7.89
CA VAL A 80 9.47 -16.80 -8.26
C VAL A 80 9.79 -16.08 -9.57
N GLN A 81 8.95 -16.28 -10.57
CA GLN A 81 9.10 -15.67 -11.89
C GLN A 81 8.34 -14.35 -12.01
N SER A 82 7.15 -14.30 -11.41
CA SER A 82 6.33 -13.09 -11.40
C SER A 82 5.46 -13.02 -10.14
N TYR A 83 5.15 -11.81 -9.75
CA TYR A 83 4.24 -11.50 -8.64
C TYR A 83 3.40 -10.29 -9.04
N GLU A 84 2.09 -10.45 -9.04
CA GLU A 84 1.13 -9.39 -9.30
C GLU A 84 0.10 -9.35 -8.18
N ASP A 85 -0.30 -8.16 -7.75
CA ASP A 85 -1.31 -8.00 -6.70
C ASP A 85 -2.32 -6.91 -7.10
N ASP A 86 -3.60 -7.24 -7.02
CA ASP A 86 -4.72 -6.31 -7.15
C ASP A 86 -5.34 -6.12 -5.76
N ALA A 87 -4.62 -5.43 -4.90
CA ALA A 87 -5.04 -5.18 -3.54
C ALA A 87 -6.16 -4.15 -3.44
N VAL A 88 -6.99 -4.27 -2.42
CA VAL A 88 -8.05 -3.32 -2.13
C VAL A 88 -8.10 -3.01 -0.64
N GLY A 89 -8.22 -1.71 -0.32
CA GLY A 89 -8.45 -1.21 1.03
C GLY A 89 -9.87 -0.68 1.19
N PHE A 90 -10.40 -0.74 2.40
CA PHE A 90 -11.74 -0.29 2.72
C PHE A 90 -11.71 0.76 3.81
N LEU A 91 -12.09 1.99 3.43
CA LEU A 91 -12.32 3.09 4.36
C LEU A 91 -13.75 2.95 4.90
N GLU A 92 -13.88 2.64 6.17
CA GLU A 92 -15.17 2.34 6.79
C GLU A 92 -15.35 3.11 8.09
N ASN A 93 -16.60 3.43 8.43
CA ASN A 93 -16.91 4.00 9.74
C ASN A 93 -16.98 2.86 10.78
N ASP A 94 -16.13 2.95 11.76
CA ASP A 94 -16.12 2.04 12.90
C ASP A 94 -15.99 2.85 14.19
N GLY A 95 -16.97 2.73 15.06
CA GLY A 95 -17.02 3.48 16.32
C GLY A 95 -17.05 5.00 16.15
N GLY A 96 -17.65 5.51 15.07
CA GLY A 96 -17.74 6.94 14.77
C GLY A 96 -16.49 7.57 14.16
N LYS A 97 -15.51 6.75 13.79
CA LYS A 97 -14.30 7.20 13.10
C LYS A 97 -14.16 6.51 11.75
N LEU A 98 -13.75 7.26 10.75
CA LEU A 98 -13.36 6.73 9.44
C LEU A 98 -11.89 6.31 9.50
N TRP A 99 -11.60 5.08 9.08
CA TRP A 99 -10.25 4.57 8.95
C TRP A 99 -10.22 3.36 8.03
N VAL A 100 -9.06 3.01 7.51
CA VAL A 100 -8.90 1.82 6.67
C VAL A 100 -8.97 0.59 7.57
N THR A 101 -10.14 -0.01 7.67
CA THR A 101 -10.40 -1.11 8.60
C THR A 101 -9.78 -2.42 8.16
N ARG A 102 -9.72 -2.63 6.85
CA ARG A 102 -9.18 -3.86 6.27
C ARG A 102 -8.57 -3.61 4.90
N VAL A 103 -7.59 -4.42 4.58
CA VAL A 103 -6.98 -4.51 3.25
C VAL A 103 -6.97 -5.98 2.82
N ILE A 104 -7.37 -6.24 1.59
CA ILE A 104 -7.30 -7.57 0.99
C ILE A 104 -6.23 -7.55 -0.09
N LEU A 105 -5.18 -8.35 0.09
CA LEU A 105 -4.15 -8.59 -0.89
C LEU A 105 -4.58 -9.79 -1.76
N ARG A 106 -4.45 -9.67 -3.07
CA ARG A 106 -4.86 -10.70 -4.04
C ARG A 106 -3.71 -11.08 -4.97
N PRO A 107 -2.62 -11.65 -4.42
CA PRO A 107 -1.46 -11.97 -5.22
C PRO A 107 -1.73 -13.11 -6.20
N ARG A 108 -1.19 -12.95 -7.41
CA ARG A 108 -1.05 -13.99 -8.41
C ARG A 108 0.43 -14.19 -8.68
N ILE A 109 0.91 -15.40 -8.46
CA ILE A 109 2.33 -15.69 -8.44
C ILE A 109 2.63 -16.86 -9.38
N VAL A 110 3.62 -16.68 -10.24
CA VAL A 110 4.22 -17.77 -11.01
C VAL A 110 5.53 -18.14 -10.33
N ALA A 111 5.59 -19.37 -9.83
CA ALA A 111 6.74 -19.87 -9.09
C ALA A 111 6.96 -21.36 -9.33
N SER A 112 8.12 -21.88 -8.91
CA SER A 112 8.43 -23.31 -8.95
C SER A 112 7.63 -24.15 -7.93
N ALA A 113 6.99 -23.48 -6.94
CA ALA A 113 6.03 -24.12 -6.04
C ALA A 113 4.61 -23.85 -6.52
N ASP A 114 3.71 -24.83 -6.42
CA ASP A 114 2.30 -24.68 -6.79
C ASP A 114 1.53 -23.80 -5.79
N ASN A 115 0.30 -23.44 -6.12
CA ASN A 115 -0.51 -22.55 -5.29
C ASN A 115 -0.76 -23.08 -3.87
N HIS A 116 -0.93 -24.40 -3.73
CA HIS A 116 -1.14 -25.01 -2.41
C HIS A 116 0.12 -24.89 -1.54
N ALA A 117 1.30 -25.12 -2.13
CA ALA A 117 2.58 -24.97 -1.43
C ALA A 117 2.91 -23.49 -1.12
N GLN A 118 2.33 -22.54 -1.86
CA GLN A 118 2.50 -21.10 -1.60
C GLN A 118 1.72 -20.60 -0.39
N GLU A 119 0.62 -21.23 -0.03
CA GLU A 119 -0.26 -20.76 1.07
C GLU A 119 0.48 -20.60 2.41
N PRO A 120 1.24 -21.58 2.92
CA PRO A 120 2.04 -21.39 4.13
C PRO A 120 3.08 -20.30 4.00
N LEU A 121 3.60 -20.05 2.80
CA LEU A 121 4.57 -18.99 2.53
C LEU A 121 3.93 -17.61 2.66
N HIS A 122 2.68 -17.46 2.22
CA HIS A 122 1.91 -16.22 2.42
C HIS A 122 1.64 -15.95 3.90
N HIS A 123 1.30 -16.98 4.66
CA HIS A 123 1.10 -16.86 6.11
C HIS A 123 2.37 -16.37 6.80
N LEU A 124 3.49 -16.99 6.50
CA LEU A 124 4.80 -16.60 7.04
C LEU A 124 5.20 -15.18 6.60
N ALA A 125 4.93 -14.82 5.34
CA ALA A 125 5.19 -13.48 4.83
C ALA A 125 4.37 -12.42 5.57
N HIS A 126 3.11 -12.72 5.88
CA HIS A 126 2.25 -11.83 6.66
C HIS A 126 2.81 -11.61 8.09
N GLU A 127 3.26 -12.65 8.76
CA GLU A 127 3.86 -12.55 10.09
C GLU A 127 5.11 -11.68 10.11
N HIS A 128 5.89 -11.69 9.02
CA HIS A 128 7.13 -10.93 8.88
C HIS A 128 6.96 -9.58 8.16
N CYS A 129 5.75 -9.21 7.78
CA CYS A 129 5.48 -7.95 7.10
C CYS A 129 5.54 -6.78 8.09
N PHE A 130 6.58 -5.95 7.99
CA PHE A 130 6.80 -4.82 8.89
C PHE A 130 5.63 -3.83 8.86
N ILE A 131 5.06 -3.58 7.70
CA ILE A 131 3.95 -2.63 7.56
C ILE A 131 2.66 -3.22 8.16
N ALA A 132 2.37 -4.50 7.94
CA ALA A 132 1.23 -5.16 8.59
C ALA A 132 1.36 -5.13 10.12
N ASN A 133 2.58 -5.29 10.65
CA ASN A 133 2.85 -5.20 12.08
C ASN A 133 2.78 -3.77 12.63
N SER A 134 2.70 -2.76 11.78
CA SER A 134 2.71 -1.33 12.15
C SER A 134 1.33 -0.70 12.13
N VAL A 135 0.28 -1.41 11.70
CA VAL A 135 -1.07 -0.88 11.53
C VAL A 135 -2.09 -1.67 12.33
N LYS A 136 -3.19 -1.02 12.70
CA LYS A 136 -4.37 -1.71 13.26
C LYS A 136 -5.28 -2.30 12.20
N THR A 137 -5.08 -1.94 10.94
CA THR A 137 -5.82 -2.44 9.77
C THR A 137 -5.72 -3.97 9.69
N ALA A 138 -6.85 -4.65 9.54
CA ALA A 138 -6.86 -6.08 9.29
C ALA A 138 -6.37 -6.35 7.86
N VAL A 139 -5.30 -7.15 7.73
CA VAL A 139 -4.74 -7.50 6.42
C VAL A 139 -5.03 -8.97 6.14
N LYS A 140 -5.72 -9.23 5.04
CA LYS A 140 -6.07 -10.57 4.58
C LYS A 140 -5.39 -10.84 3.24
N VAL A 141 -4.89 -12.05 3.06
CA VAL A 141 -4.29 -12.49 1.80
C VAL A 141 -5.21 -13.52 1.16
N GLU A 142 -5.69 -13.22 -0.04
CA GLU A 142 -6.55 -14.08 -0.85
C GLU A 142 -5.88 -14.34 -2.21
N PRO A 143 -4.95 -15.32 -2.32
CA PRO A 143 -4.25 -15.62 -3.57
C PRO A 143 -5.22 -15.96 -4.71
N ARG A 144 -4.82 -15.62 -5.95
CA ARG A 144 -5.60 -15.85 -7.18
C ARG A 144 -4.94 -16.89 -8.07
#